data_6863bcee362f4aa38385aa6786a06a01
#
_entry.id   6863bcee362f4aa38385aa6786a06a01
#
_cell.length_a   1.000
_cell.length_b   1.000
_cell.length_c   1.000
_cell.angle_alpha   90.00
_cell.angle_beta   90.00
_cell.angle_gamma   90.00
#
_symmetry.space_group_name_H-M   'P 1'
#
loop_
_entity.id
_entity.type
_entity.pdbx_description
1 polymer ?
#
loop_
_entity_poly.entity_id
_entity_poly.type
_entity_poly.pdbx_seq_one_letter_code
_entity_poly.pdbx_strand_id
1 'polypeptide(L)'
;MNSDFNILNQFYDKIFVLSLPRLQNRVDYINKTLEGLNFEFFWGIDRDTTSLEQLKNESLYSPESYQQFYKKPLEMHIGMLCCSLGHLQIYEHIVANNIGKTLILEDDAIPQLANLSYFPKMIDELPEDWELFYLGYEKNESHGNTLRIKKKYYQLMNNHAQLKLSRDMYNNFYPQSIGKYLSVAGFHDCTHAYSISLEGAKKLITHQTPVSFNADNLLSYLVITKKIKGFIGKPKLFNQLSAFNDSSSSLTSN
;
A
#
# COMPACT_ATOMS: atom_id res chain seq x y z
N MET A 1 -26.30 7.02 15.69
CA MET A 1 -25.17 7.56 14.93
C MET A 1 -24.99 6.66 13.71
N ASN A 2 -25.43 7.11 12.53
CA ASN A 2 -25.07 6.44 11.28
C ASN A 2 -23.64 6.88 10.97
N SER A 3 -22.66 6.10 11.38
CA SER A 3 -21.33 6.38 10.92
C SER A 3 -21.20 5.87 9.49
N ASP A 4 -20.76 6.72 8.58
CA ASP A 4 -20.51 6.38 7.18
C ASP A 4 -19.54 5.17 7.05
N PHE A 5 -18.77 4.89 8.11
CA PHE A 5 -17.80 3.81 8.21
C PHE A 5 -18.36 2.47 8.70
N ASN A 6 -19.64 2.37 9.05
CA ASN A 6 -20.19 1.14 9.63
C ASN A 6 -19.96 -0.11 8.77
N ILE A 7 -20.02 0.06 7.45
CA ILE A 7 -19.79 -1.04 6.51
C ILE A 7 -18.32 -1.55 6.55
N LEU A 8 -17.35 -0.66 6.74
CA LEU A 8 -15.95 -1.04 6.90
C LEU A 8 -15.72 -1.74 8.24
N ASN A 9 -16.32 -1.19 9.32
CA ASN A 9 -16.23 -1.79 10.65
C ASN A 9 -16.83 -3.21 10.72
N GLN A 10 -17.80 -3.52 9.86
CA GLN A 10 -18.41 -4.85 9.81
C GLN A 10 -17.62 -5.83 8.93
N PHE A 11 -16.91 -5.34 7.92
CA PHE A 11 -16.20 -6.20 6.97
C PHE A 11 -14.80 -6.59 7.44
N TYR A 12 -14.08 -5.69 8.11
CA TYR A 12 -12.71 -5.93 8.56
C TYR A 12 -12.66 -6.43 10.00
N ASP A 13 -11.82 -7.42 10.25
CA ASP A 13 -11.55 -7.94 11.60
C ASP A 13 -10.71 -6.94 12.41
N LYS A 14 -9.82 -6.21 11.72
CA LYS A 14 -8.99 -5.15 12.30
C LYS A 14 -8.77 -4.03 11.29
N ILE A 15 -8.65 -2.81 11.79
CA ILE A 15 -8.29 -1.62 11.04
C ILE A 15 -7.12 -0.95 11.76
N PHE A 16 -5.98 -0.82 11.09
CA PHE A 16 -4.81 -0.16 11.63
C PHE A 16 -4.54 1.16 10.90
N VAL A 17 -4.12 2.17 11.68
CA VAL A 17 -3.55 3.40 11.14
C VAL A 17 -2.08 3.44 11.52
N LEU A 18 -1.20 3.30 10.53
CA LEU A 18 0.24 3.42 10.70
C LEU A 18 0.61 4.89 10.91
N SER A 19 1.21 5.20 12.03
CA SER A 19 1.65 6.56 12.39
C SER A 19 2.84 6.53 13.35
N LEU A 20 3.30 7.71 13.77
CA LEU A 20 4.33 7.89 14.79
C LEU A 20 3.80 8.70 15.97
N PRO A 21 4.06 8.30 17.24
CA PRO A 21 3.53 9.01 18.40
C PRO A 21 3.90 10.49 18.46
N ARG A 22 5.07 10.88 17.90
CA ARG A 22 5.52 12.28 17.88
C ARG A 22 4.75 13.17 16.89
N LEU A 23 4.02 12.59 15.94
CA LEU A 23 3.27 13.33 14.92
C LEU A 23 1.85 13.69 15.41
N GLN A 24 1.78 14.36 16.58
CA GLN A 24 0.53 14.64 17.26
C GLN A 24 -0.51 15.33 16.36
N ASN A 25 -0.10 16.26 15.50
CA ASN A 25 -1.02 16.93 14.55
C ASN A 25 -1.68 15.94 13.58
N ARG A 26 -0.97 14.88 13.17
CA ARG A 26 -1.53 13.83 12.30
C ARG A 26 -2.43 12.89 13.08
N VAL A 27 -2.04 12.55 14.32
CA VAL A 27 -2.87 11.77 15.23
C VAL A 27 -4.21 12.47 15.46
N ASP A 28 -4.19 13.77 15.76
CA ASP A 28 -5.39 14.58 15.98
C ASP A 28 -6.24 14.69 14.68
N TYR A 29 -5.57 14.87 13.54
CA TYR A 29 -6.22 14.89 12.24
C TYR A 29 -6.96 13.57 11.95
N ILE A 30 -6.29 12.43 12.13
CA ILE A 30 -6.87 11.10 11.90
C ILE A 30 -8.02 10.83 12.85
N ASN A 31 -7.87 11.10 14.14
CA ASN A 31 -8.95 10.93 15.12
C ASN A 31 -10.23 11.68 14.73
N LYS A 32 -10.07 12.90 14.20
CA LYS A 32 -11.18 13.72 13.74
C LYS A 32 -11.75 13.22 12.40
N THR A 33 -10.90 12.89 11.45
CA THR A 33 -11.28 12.58 10.07
C THR A 33 -11.91 11.19 9.95
N LEU A 34 -11.47 10.25 10.79
CA LEU A 34 -11.96 8.88 10.84
C LEU A 34 -12.90 8.63 12.04
N GLU A 35 -13.51 9.68 12.58
CA GLU A 35 -14.50 9.54 13.66
C GLU A 35 -15.63 8.57 13.24
N GLY A 36 -15.82 7.52 14.05
CA GLY A 36 -16.78 6.44 13.77
C GLY A 36 -16.21 5.22 13.04
N LEU A 37 -14.94 5.26 12.61
CA LEU A 37 -14.20 4.08 12.17
C LEU A 37 -13.54 3.41 13.38
N ASN A 38 -13.69 2.09 13.54
CA ASN A 38 -13.12 1.32 14.64
C ASN A 38 -11.66 0.96 14.31
N PHE A 39 -10.75 1.90 14.43
CA PHE A 39 -9.34 1.68 14.15
C PHE A 39 -8.47 1.71 15.41
N GLU A 40 -7.27 1.15 15.29
CA GLU A 40 -6.19 1.21 16.28
C GLU A 40 -4.96 1.84 15.62
N PHE A 41 -4.24 2.72 16.34
CA PHE A 41 -2.94 3.17 15.86
C PHE A 41 -1.93 2.04 15.96
N PHE A 42 -1.21 1.83 14.86
CA PHE A 42 -0.02 0.99 14.84
C PHE A 42 1.20 1.91 14.76
N TRP A 43 2.03 1.88 15.82
CA TRP A 43 3.16 2.77 15.92
C TRP A 43 4.36 2.22 15.16
N GLY A 44 4.74 2.91 14.09
CA GLY A 44 5.85 2.54 13.24
C GLY A 44 7.22 2.89 13.85
N ILE A 45 8.28 2.58 13.11
CA ILE A 45 9.66 2.89 13.49
C ILE A 45 9.98 4.34 13.11
N ASP A 46 10.48 5.11 14.09
CA ASP A 46 10.85 6.49 13.88
C ASP A 46 12.30 6.61 13.37
N ARG A 47 12.47 7.21 12.19
CA ARG A 47 13.78 7.47 11.61
C ARG A 47 14.68 8.37 12.46
N ASP A 48 14.09 9.21 13.33
CA ASP A 48 14.85 10.13 14.17
C ASP A 48 15.48 9.43 15.40
N THR A 49 15.05 8.19 15.68
CA THR A 49 15.54 7.37 16.81
C THR A 49 16.23 6.08 16.37
N THR A 50 16.40 5.86 15.07
CA THR A 50 17.11 4.69 14.53
C THR A 50 18.10 5.11 13.46
N SER A 51 19.03 4.21 13.08
CA SER A 51 19.99 4.44 12.02
C SER A 51 20.00 3.29 11.02
N LEU A 52 20.44 3.60 9.79
CA LEU A 52 20.59 2.59 8.74
C LEU A 52 21.57 1.48 9.15
N GLU A 53 22.64 1.84 9.85
CA GLU A 53 23.63 0.89 10.37
C GLU A 53 23.03 -0.06 11.39
N GLN A 54 22.24 0.47 12.34
CA GLN A 54 21.51 -0.34 13.31
C GLN A 54 20.62 -1.36 12.60
N LEU A 55 19.80 -0.93 11.64
CA LEU A 55 18.85 -1.80 10.92
C LEU A 55 19.58 -2.88 10.09
N LYS A 56 20.76 -2.59 9.57
CA LYS A 56 21.64 -3.59 8.93
C LYS A 56 22.17 -4.61 9.95
N ASN A 57 22.67 -4.15 11.08
CA ASN A 57 23.22 -5.02 12.13
C ASN A 57 22.15 -5.94 12.72
N GLU A 58 20.91 -5.48 12.81
CA GLU A 58 19.76 -6.28 13.23
C GLU A 58 19.21 -7.19 12.13
N SER A 59 19.82 -7.20 10.94
CA SER A 59 19.39 -7.98 9.76
C SER A 59 17.97 -7.64 9.28
N LEU A 60 17.47 -6.46 9.61
CA LEU A 60 16.15 -5.97 9.17
C LEU A 60 16.21 -5.39 7.75
N TYR A 61 17.39 -4.99 7.29
CA TYR A 61 17.63 -4.44 5.97
C TYR A 61 18.90 -5.00 5.34
N SER A 62 18.85 -5.33 4.04
CA SER A 62 20.01 -5.71 3.24
C SER A 62 20.12 -4.82 2.00
N PRO A 63 21.19 -4.01 1.88
CA PRO A 63 21.47 -3.25 0.66
C PRO A 63 21.61 -4.14 -0.58
N GLU A 64 22.19 -5.33 -0.44
CA GLU A 64 22.36 -6.30 -1.53
C GLU A 64 21.00 -6.79 -2.04
N SER A 65 20.06 -7.13 -1.13
CA SER A 65 18.70 -7.52 -1.48
C SER A 65 17.96 -6.37 -2.16
N TYR A 66 18.09 -5.15 -1.66
CA TYR A 66 17.54 -3.95 -2.28
C TYR A 66 18.06 -3.74 -3.71
N GLN A 67 19.37 -3.83 -3.90
CA GLN A 67 20.03 -3.65 -5.20
C GLN A 67 19.64 -4.70 -6.26
N GLN A 68 19.17 -5.87 -5.84
CA GLN A 68 18.63 -6.88 -6.79
C GLN A 68 17.43 -6.32 -7.56
N PHE A 69 16.60 -5.51 -6.90
CA PHE A 69 15.34 -5.02 -7.46
C PHE A 69 15.42 -3.60 -8.00
N TYR A 70 16.33 -2.76 -7.52
CA TYR A 70 16.39 -1.34 -7.90
C TYR A 70 17.56 -1.03 -8.81
N LYS A 71 17.33 -0.07 -9.72
CA LYS A 71 18.39 0.46 -10.62
C LYS A 71 19.28 1.46 -9.88
N LYS A 72 18.66 2.35 -9.12
CA LYS A 72 19.23 3.41 -8.27
C LYS A 72 18.14 3.86 -7.26
N PRO A 73 18.47 4.41 -6.10
CA PRO A 73 19.82 4.47 -5.51
C PRO A 73 20.35 3.08 -5.09
N LEU A 74 21.60 3.01 -4.61
CA LEU A 74 22.20 1.76 -4.15
C LEU A 74 21.77 1.36 -2.74
N GLU A 75 21.20 2.29 -2.00
CA GLU A 75 20.62 2.08 -0.66
C GLU A 75 19.27 2.76 -0.54
N MET A 76 18.39 2.20 0.28
CA MET A 76 17.10 2.79 0.59
C MET A 76 17.29 3.98 1.55
N HIS A 77 16.56 5.06 1.31
CA HIS A 77 16.51 6.19 2.25
C HIS A 77 15.89 5.75 3.58
N ILE A 78 16.45 6.21 4.72
CA ILE A 78 16.04 5.76 6.06
C ILE A 78 14.53 5.94 6.32
N GLY A 79 13.92 7.04 5.89
CA GLY A 79 12.48 7.27 6.05
C GLY A 79 11.63 6.24 5.29
N MET A 80 12.02 5.89 4.05
CA MET A 80 11.34 4.84 3.27
C MET A 80 11.53 3.46 3.91
N LEU A 81 12.72 3.19 4.47
CA LEU A 81 13.00 1.95 5.18
C LEU A 81 12.15 1.81 6.44
N CYS A 82 12.06 2.86 7.26
CA CYS A 82 11.21 2.87 8.46
C CYS A 82 9.73 2.69 8.12
N CYS A 83 9.24 3.33 7.05
CA CYS A 83 7.89 3.12 6.54
C CYS A 83 7.67 1.65 6.13
N SER A 84 8.59 1.08 5.35
CA SER A 84 8.51 -0.32 4.91
C SER A 84 8.55 -1.31 6.06
N LEU A 85 9.36 -1.03 7.09
CA LEU A 85 9.41 -1.81 8.33
C LEU A 85 8.11 -1.68 9.13
N GLY A 86 7.51 -0.50 9.19
CA GLY A 86 6.20 -0.31 9.84
C GLY A 86 5.12 -1.18 9.21
N HIS A 87 5.06 -1.23 7.87
CA HIS A 87 4.14 -2.13 7.16
C HIS A 87 4.49 -3.60 7.41
N LEU A 88 5.77 -3.98 7.38
CA LEU A 88 6.20 -5.35 7.68
C LEU A 88 5.77 -5.80 9.07
N GLN A 89 5.94 -4.95 10.09
CA GLN A 89 5.50 -5.23 11.45
C GLN A 89 3.97 -5.42 11.55
N ILE A 90 3.18 -4.67 10.77
CA ILE A 90 1.73 -4.90 10.69
C ILE A 90 1.45 -6.29 10.10
N TYR A 91 2.14 -6.71 9.03
CA TYR A 91 1.94 -8.05 8.45
C TYR A 91 2.31 -9.16 9.45
N GLU A 92 3.41 -9.00 10.17
CA GLU A 92 3.84 -9.93 11.23
C GLU A 92 2.79 -10.00 12.35
N HIS A 93 2.23 -8.85 12.77
CA HIS A 93 1.16 -8.78 13.75
C HIS A 93 -0.12 -9.50 13.27
N ILE A 94 -0.51 -9.31 12.01
CA ILE A 94 -1.65 -10.01 11.39
C ILE A 94 -1.46 -11.52 11.46
N VAL A 95 -0.29 -12.01 11.09
CA VAL A 95 -0.01 -13.46 11.06
C VAL A 95 0.08 -14.02 12.47
N ALA A 96 0.76 -13.34 13.40
CA ALA A 96 0.90 -13.77 14.79
C ALA A 96 -0.44 -13.88 15.52
N ASN A 97 -1.41 -13.02 15.17
CA ASN A 97 -2.74 -12.98 15.80
C ASN A 97 -3.84 -13.65 14.94
N ASN A 98 -3.49 -14.27 13.82
CA ASN A 98 -4.42 -14.96 12.91
C ASN A 98 -5.58 -14.06 12.45
N ILE A 99 -5.31 -12.79 12.11
CA ILE A 99 -6.31 -11.83 11.68
C ILE A 99 -6.67 -12.08 10.20
N GLY A 100 -7.93 -12.32 9.90
CA GLY A 100 -8.39 -12.74 8.57
C GLY A 100 -8.36 -11.62 7.52
N LYS A 101 -8.96 -10.46 7.86
CA LYS A 101 -9.11 -9.30 6.96
C LYS A 101 -8.70 -8.03 7.69
N THR A 102 -7.70 -7.35 7.19
CA THR A 102 -7.18 -6.12 7.81
C THR A 102 -7.23 -4.97 6.81
N LEU A 103 -7.75 -3.82 7.23
CA LEU A 103 -7.57 -2.55 6.53
C LEU A 103 -6.37 -1.83 7.15
N ILE A 104 -5.46 -1.38 6.31
CA ILE A 104 -4.27 -0.61 6.70
C ILE A 104 -4.39 0.77 6.06
N LEU A 105 -4.31 1.79 6.90
CA LEU A 105 -4.31 3.20 6.53
C LEU A 105 -2.99 3.84 6.98
N GLU A 106 -2.50 4.81 6.23
CA GLU A 106 -1.45 5.73 6.68
C GLU A 106 -2.09 6.97 7.33
N ASP A 107 -1.33 7.71 8.12
CA ASP A 107 -1.81 8.86 8.89
C ASP A 107 -2.08 10.12 8.05
N ASP A 108 -2.05 9.99 6.73
CA ASP A 108 -2.46 11.00 5.76
C ASP A 108 -3.60 10.53 4.83
N ALA A 109 -4.22 9.40 5.13
CA ALA A 109 -5.38 8.91 4.40
C ALA A 109 -6.60 9.81 4.60
N ILE A 110 -7.25 10.20 3.49
CA ILE A 110 -8.45 11.05 3.47
C ILE A 110 -9.63 10.24 2.96
N PRO A 111 -10.65 9.95 3.79
CA PRO A 111 -11.82 9.22 3.35
C PRO A 111 -12.64 10.04 2.35
N GLN A 112 -13.14 9.36 1.33
CA GLN A 112 -14.08 9.89 0.36
C GLN A 112 -15.49 9.44 0.76
N LEU A 113 -16.10 10.13 1.74
CA LEU A 113 -17.35 9.71 2.38
C LEU A 113 -18.47 9.39 1.38
N ALA A 114 -18.62 10.21 0.33
CA ALA A 114 -19.59 9.96 -0.73
C ALA A 114 -19.38 8.63 -1.47
N ASN A 115 -18.16 8.12 -1.46
CA ASN A 115 -17.79 6.89 -2.16
C ASN A 115 -17.95 5.63 -1.29
N LEU A 116 -18.06 5.75 0.03
CA LEU A 116 -18.19 4.60 0.93
C LEU A 116 -19.41 3.74 0.59
N SER A 117 -20.49 4.34 0.06
CA SER A 117 -21.69 3.64 -0.40
C SER A 117 -21.44 2.64 -1.55
N TYR A 118 -20.28 2.72 -2.22
CA TYR A 118 -19.89 1.77 -3.27
C TYR A 118 -19.16 0.55 -2.72
N PHE A 119 -18.70 0.57 -1.46
CA PHE A 119 -17.93 -0.54 -0.87
C PHE A 119 -18.66 -1.89 -0.93
N PRO A 120 -19.96 -2.01 -0.58
CA PRO A 120 -20.69 -3.28 -0.73
C PRO A 120 -20.63 -3.84 -2.15
N LYS A 121 -20.78 -2.96 -3.16
CA LYS A 121 -20.75 -3.36 -4.57
C LYS A 121 -19.35 -3.83 -5.02
N MET A 122 -18.29 -3.29 -4.40
CA MET A 122 -16.93 -3.76 -4.63
C MET A 122 -16.73 -5.15 -4.02
N ILE A 123 -17.25 -5.36 -2.82
CA ILE A 123 -17.17 -6.66 -2.12
C ILE A 123 -17.96 -7.75 -2.85
N ASP A 124 -19.14 -7.42 -3.41
CA ASP A 124 -19.93 -8.36 -4.22
C ASP A 124 -19.17 -8.84 -5.48
N GLU A 125 -18.26 -8.01 -6.01
CA GLU A 125 -17.42 -8.36 -7.18
C GLU A 125 -16.06 -8.97 -6.76
N LEU A 126 -15.66 -8.86 -5.47
CA LEU A 126 -14.34 -9.27 -4.98
C LEU A 126 -14.26 -10.80 -4.86
N PRO A 127 -13.31 -11.49 -5.54
CA PRO A 127 -13.13 -12.92 -5.38
C PRO A 127 -12.85 -13.32 -3.92
N GLU A 128 -13.38 -14.44 -3.47
CA GLU A 128 -13.21 -14.92 -2.09
C GLU A 128 -11.73 -15.12 -1.70
N ASP A 129 -10.88 -15.46 -2.66
CA ASP A 129 -9.46 -15.74 -2.50
C ASP A 129 -8.57 -14.52 -2.75
N TRP A 130 -9.12 -13.30 -2.58
CA TRP A 130 -8.33 -12.06 -2.66
C TRP A 130 -7.26 -12.02 -1.56
N GLU A 131 -6.13 -11.38 -1.88
CA GLU A 131 -5.00 -11.28 -0.95
C GLU A 131 -4.63 -9.82 -0.67
N LEU A 132 -4.82 -8.94 -1.64
CA LEU A 132 -4.57 -7.50 -1.54
C LEU A 132 -5.72 -6.75 -2.21
N PHE A 133 -6.26 -5.73 -1.54
CA PHE A 133 -7.34 -4.92 -2.08
C PHE A 133 -7.10 -3.44 -1.79
N TYR A 134 -6.76 -2.67 -2.81
CA TYR A 134 -6.54 -1.24 -2.69
C TYR A 134 -7.85 -0.48 -2.65
N LEU A 135 -8.02 0.38 -1.64
CA LEU A 135 -9.11 1.33 -1.48
C LEU A 135 -8.68 2.77 -1.77
N GLY A 136 -7.37 3.02 -1.71
CA GLY A 136 -6.68 4.23 -2.12
C GLY A 136 -5.36 3.86 -2.81
N TYR A 137 -5.05 4.49 -3.93
CA TYR A 137 -3.87 4.22 -4.75
C TYR A 137 -3.61 5.39 -5.69
N GLU A 138 -2.38 5.53 -6.14
CA GLU A 138 -2.00 6.51 -7.14
C GLU A 138 -1.45 5.83 -8.40
N LYS A 139 -1.41 6.55 -9.49
CA LYS A 139 -1.02 6.11 -10.85
C LYS A 139 -1.88 4.96 -11.41
N ASN A 140 -1.89 4.88 -12.73
CA ASN A 140 -2.52 3.81 -13.52
C ASN A 140 -4.00 3.55 -13.18
N GLU A 141 -4.77 4.62 -12.94
CA GLU A 141 -6.16 4.53 -12.49
C GLU A 141 -7.14 4.01 -13.55
N SER A 142 -6.83 4.20 -14.83
CA SER A 142 -7.75 3.90 -15.93
C SER A 142 -7.10 3.20 -17.13
N HIS A 143 -7.94 2.53 -17.91
CA HIS A 143 -7.60 1.99 -19.22
C HIS A 143 -7.98 2.98 -20.32
N GLY A 144 -7.04 3.31 -21.20
CA GLY A 144 -7.29 4.07 -22.42
C GLY A 144 -6.40 3.59 -23.57
N ASN A 145 -6.76 3.91 -24.82
CA ASN A 145 -5.95 3.54 -25.98
C ASN A 145 -4.53 4.12 -25.92
N THR A 146 -4.35 5.28 -25.29
CA THR A 146 -3.06 5.89 -25.00
C THR A 146 -2.17 5.03 -24.11
N LEU A 147 -2.75 4.22 -23.21
CA LEU A 147 -2.01 3.32 -22.31
C LEU A 147 -1.42 2.13 -23.06
N ARG A 148 -2.05 1.64 -24.14
CA ARG A 148 -1.49 0.59 -25.00
C ARG A 148 -0.21 1.06 -25.69
N ILE A 149 -0.18 2.30 -26.14
CA ILE A 149 1.00 2.92 -26.77
C ILE A 149 2.08 3.15 -25.71
N LYS A 150 1.73 3.70 -24.55
CA LYS A 150 2.66 3.87 -23.41
C LYS A 150 3.24 2.53 -22.95
N LYS A 151 2.41 1.49 -22.83
CA LYS A 151 2.86 0.14 -22.47
C LYS A 151 3.94 -0.36 -23.44
N LYS A 152 3.71 -0.28 -24.76
CA LYS A 152 4.69 -0.67 -25.78
C LYS A 152 5.97 0.14 -25.67
N TYR A 153 5.86 1.46 -25.45
CA TYR A 153 7.01 2.34 -25.25
C TYR A 153 7.83 1.92 -24.00
N TYR A 154 7.18 1.68 -22.87
CA TYR A 154 7.86 1.25 -21.64
C TYR A 154 8.48 -0.15 -21.76
N GLN A 155 7.82 -1.07 -22.46
CA GLN A 155 8.38 -2.38 -22.79
C GLN A 155 9.67 -2.26 -23.66
N LEU A 156 9.70 -1.29 -24.56
CA LEU A 156 10.84 -1.06 -25.42
C LEU A 156 11.99 -0.38 -24.68
N MET A 157 11.67 0.65 -23.90
CA MET A 157 12.67 1.49 -23.23
C MET A 157 13.12 0.92 -21.86
N ASN A 158 12.34 0.00 -21.27
CA ASN A 158 12.55 -0.56 -19.91
C ASN A 158 12.86 0.51 -18.85
N ASN A 159 12.17 1.65 -18.91
CA ASN A 159 12.59 2.87 -18.21
C ASN A 159 11.49 3.52 -17.35
N HIS A 160 10.42 2.81 -16.98
CA HIS A 160 9.30 3.46 -16.29
C HIS A 160 9.41 3.49 -14.77
N ALA A 161 10.03 2.49 -14.17
CA ALA A 161 10.14 2.38 -12.72
C ALA A 161 11.61 2.42 -12.28
N GLN A 162 11.84 2.83 -11.04
CA GLN A 162 13.14 2.66 -10.40
C GLN A 162 13.51 1.17 -10.26
N LEU A 163 12.49 0.30 -10.29
CA LEU A 163 12.64 -1.16 -10.24
C LEU A 163 13.20 -1.74 -11.54
N LYS A 164 13.95 -2.82 -11.41
CA LYS A 164 14.41 -3.67 -12.52
C LYS A 164 13.27 -4.59 -12.95
N LEU A 165 12.42 -4.12 -13.87
CA LEU A 165 11.31 -4.90 -14.38
C LEU A 165 11.68 -5.62 -15.66
N SER A 166 11.26 -6.89 -15.80
CA SER A 166 11.35 -7.62 -17.07
C SER A 166 10.27 -7.15 -18.05
N ARG A 167 10.48 -7.44 -19.35
CA ARG A 167 9.50 -7.07 -20.38
C ARG A 167 8.12 -7.68 -20.12
N ASP A 168 8.05 -8.90 -19.60
CA ASP A 168 6.79 -9.60 -19.35
C ASP A 168 5.99 -8.99 -18.19
N MET A 169 6.65 -8.41 -17.20
CA MET A 169 5.98 -7.73 -16.08
C MET A 169 5.10 -6.57 -16.55
N TYR A 170 5.48 -5.89 -17.66
CA TYR A 170 4.65 -4.83 -18.24
C TYR A 170 3.32 -5.33 -18.81
N ASN A 171 3.12 -6.65 -19.00
CA ASN A 171 1.83 -7.19 -19.39
C ASN A 171 0.76 -6.99 -18.30
N ASN A 172 1.18 -6.97 -17.04
CA ASN A 172 0.31 -6.78 -15.88
C ASN A 172 0.43 -5.38 -15.26
N PHE A 173 1.11 -4.43 -15.95
CA PHE A 173 1.44 -3.12 -15.41
C PHE A 173 0.23 -2.22 -15.18
N TYR A 174 -0.81 -2.37 -16.01
CA TYR A 174 -2.04 -1.61 -15.92
C TYR A 174 -3.18 -2.47 -15.39
N PRO A 175 -4.11 -1.90 -14.59
CA PRO A 175 -5.22 -2.65 -14.04
C PRO A 175 -6.12 -3.21 -15.16
N GLN A 176 -6.77 -4.34 -14.91
CA GLN A 176 -7.67 -5.00 -15.83
C GLN A 176 -9.07 -5.07 -15.22
N SER A 177 -10.07 -4.45 -15.87
CA SER A 177 -11.44 -4.45 -15.37
C SER A 177 -12.00 -5.87 -15.36
N ILE A 178 -12.58 -6.28 -14.25
CA ILE A 178 -13.29 -7.56 -14.09
C ILE A 178 -14.75 -7.34 -13.71
N GLY A 179 -15.10 -6.14 -13.26
CA GLY A 179 -16.46 -5.71 -12.93
C GLY A 179 -16.63 -4.21 -13.12
N LYS A 180 -17.76 -3.69 -12.70
CA LYS A 180 -18.06 -2.26 -12.73
C LYS A 180 -17.28 -1.50 -11.65
N TYR A 181 -17.13 -2.11 -10.48
CA TYR A 181 -16.55 -1.51 -9.28
C TYR A 181 -15.19 -2.11 -8.92
N LEU A 182 -14.72 -3.12 -9.66
CA LEU A 182 -13.49 -3.84 -9.38
C LEU A 182 -12.61 -4.02 -10.62
N SER A 183 -11.30 -3.99 -10.41
CA SER A 183 -10.31 -4.41 -11.40
C SER A 183 -9.21 -5.22 -10.73
N VAL A 184 -8.61 -6.15 -11.46
CA VAL A 184 -7.30 -6.71 -11.08
C VAL A 184 -6.32 -5.55 -11.05
N ALA A 185 -5.54 -5.44 -9.98
CA ALA A 185 -4.58 -4.36 -9.79
C ALA A 185 -3.44 -4.43 -10.83
N GLY A 186 -2.81 -3.30 -11.07
CA GLY A 186 -1.59 -3.16 -11.84
C GLY A 186 -0.42 -2.71 -10.96
N PHE A 187 0.44 -1.87 -11.54
CA PHE A 187 1.49 -1.18 -10.80
C PHE A 187 0.92 0.16 -10.29
N HIS A 188 0.72 0.26 -9.01
CA HIS A 188 0.22 1.46 -8.34
C HIS A 188 1.26 1.99 -7.36
N ASP A 189 1.27 3.29 -7.15
CA ASP A 189 2.05 3.94 -6.09
C ASP A 189 1.16 4.15 -4.87
N CYS A 190 1.81 4.40 -3.73
CA CYS A 190 1.22 4.71 -2.43
C CYS A 190 0.55 3.54 -1.71
N THR A 191 0.68 3.58 -0.41
CA THR A 191 0.14 2.59 0.54
C THR A 191 -0.82 3.23 1.55
N HIS A 192 -1.37 4.41 1.19
CA HIS A 192 -2.18 5.18 2.11
C HIS A 192 -3.50 4.51 2.54
N ALA A 193 -4.06 3.59 1.71
CA ALA A 193 -5.25 2.82 2.07
C ALA A 193 -5.35 1.51 1.29
N TYR A 194 -5.10 0.38 1.93
CA TYR A 194 -5.26 -0.94 1.33
C TYR A 194 -5.65 -1.98 2.37
N SER A 195 -6.23 -3.06 1.89
CA SER A 195 -6.61 -4.20 2.71
C SER A 195 -5.76 -5.40 2.37
N ILE A 196 -5.49 -6.24 3.37
CA ILE A 196 -4.71 -7.46 3.23
C ILE A 196 -5.43 -8.61 3.92
N SER A 197 -5.45 -9.78 3.28
CA SER A 197 -5.88 -11.01 3.92
C SER A 197 -4.74 -11.65 4.70
N LEU A 198 -5.05 -12.60 5.59
CA LEU A 198 -4.04 -13.37 6.31
C LEU A 198 -3.03 -14.03 5.36
N GLU A 199 -3.51 -14.62 4.26
CA GLU A 199 -2.65 -15.27 3.27
C GLU A 199 -1.80 -14.25 2.50
N GLY A 200 -2.36 -13.07 2.21
CA GLY A 200 -1.62 -11.96 1.64
C GLY A 200 -0.48 -11.49 2.55
N ALA A 201 -0.75 -11.34 3.85
CA ALA A 201 0.26 -10.94 4.84
C ALA A 201 1.43 -11.93 4.92
N LYS A 202 1.15 -13.24 4.94
CA LYS A 202 2.19 -14.29 4.91
C LYS A 202 3.11 -14.17 3.68
N LYS A 203 2.53 -13.90 2.52
CA LYS A 203 3.30 -13.71 1.27
C LYS A 203 4.15 -12.44 1.32
N LEU A 204 3.60 -11.33 1.85
CA LEU A 204 4.33 -10.07 1.98
C LEU A 204 5.54 -10.23 2.89
N ILE A 205 5.41 -10.87 4.04
CA ILE A 205 6.52 -11.17 4.95
C ILE A 205 7.62 -11.94 4.22
N THR A 206 7.27 -13.01 3.51
CA THR A 206 8.25 -13.86 2.78
C THR A 206 9.09 -13.07 1.77
N HIS A 207 8.52 -11.99 1.19
CA HIS A 207 9.19 -11.20 0.16
C HIS A 207 9.83 -9.91 0.69
N GLN A 208 9.62 -9.57 1.96
CA GLN A 208 10.08 -8.34 2.59
C GLN A 208 11.05 -8.58 3.77
N THR A 209 11.42 -9.82 4.04
CA THR A 209 12.36 -10.16 5.13
C THR A 209 13.66 -10.72 4.57
N PRO A 210 14.81 -10.00 4.68
CA PRO A 210 14.95 -8.61 5.13
C PRO A 210 14.30 -7.62 4.15
N VAL A 211 14.04 -6.38 4.61
CA VAL A 211 13.41 -5.35 3.76
C VAL A 211 14.22 -5.12 2.49
N SER A 212 13.56 -5.29 1.35
CA SER A 212 14.14 -5.21 0.02
C SER A 212 13.38 -4.27 -0.92
N PHE A 213 12.21 -3.79 -0.50
CA PHE A 213 11.35 -2.91 -1.29
C PHE A 213 10.84 -1.74 -0.45
N ASN A 214 10.61 -0.60 -1.10
CA ASN A 214 9.68 0.39 -0.55
C ASN A 214 8.30 -0.26 -0.42
N ALA A 215 7.51 0.16 0.56
CA ALA A 215 6.22 -0.47 0.86
C ALA A 215 5.29 -0.57 -0.37
N ASP A 216 5.12 0.51 -1.11
CA ASP A 216 4.29 0.56 -2.33
C ASP A 216 4.84 -0.30 -3.47
N ASN A 217 6.17 -0.30 -3.65
CA ASN A 217 6.83 -1.09 -4.67
C ASN A 217 6.75 -2.60 -4.39
N LEU A 218 6.76 -3.03 -3.13
CA LEU A 218 6.53 -4.42 -2.76
C LEU A 218 5.17 -4.90 -3.26
N LEU A 219 4.10 -4.18 -2.89
CA LEU A 219 2.74 -4.54 -3.26
C LEU A 219 2.59 -4.62 -4.78
N SER A 220 3.03 -3.56 -5.47
CA SER A 220 2.97 -3.47 -6.93
C SER A 220 3.81 -4.54 -7.63
N TYR A 221 5.02 -4.81 -7.14
CA TYR A 221 5.89 -5.85 -7.70
C TYR A 221 5.25 -7.24 -7.59
N LEU A 222 4.68 -7.58 -6.44
CA LEU A 222 4.03 -8.87 -6.25
C LEU A 222 2.76 -9.03 -7.08
N VAL A 223 2.02 -7.94 -7.28
CA VAL A 223 0.84 -7.92 -8.17
C VAL A 223 1.25 -8.18 -9.63
N ILE A 224 2.17 -7.38 -10.18
CA ILE A 224 2.55 -7.51 -11.60
C ILE A 224 3.30 -8.80 -11.92
N THR A 225 3.93 -9.43 -10.90
CA THR A 225 4.55 -10.76 -11.00
C THR A 225 3.57 -11.90 -10.70
N LYS A 226 2.31 -11.60 -10.40
CA LYS A 226 1.25 -12.55 -10.06
C LYS A 226 1.55 -13.44 -8.84
N LYS A 227 2.38 -12.94 -7.94
CA LYS A 227 2.70 -13.60 -6.67
C LYS A 227 1.62 -13.36 -5.61
N ILE A 228 0.87 -12.26 -5.74
CA ILE A 228 -0.27 -11.90 -4.90
C ILE A 228 -1.50 -11.59 -5.76
N LYS A 229 -2.68 -12.00 -5.31
CA LYS A 229 -3.96 -11.69 -5.96
C LYS A 229 -4.44 -10.32 -5.50
N GLY A 230 -4.07 -9.28 -6.29
CA GLY A 230 -4.35 -7.89 -5.96
C GLY A 230 -5.47 -7.30 -6.79
N PHE A 231 -6.30 -6.48 -6.14
CA PHE A 231 -7.46 -5.80 -6.74
C PHE A 231 -7.46 -4.32 -6.38
N ILE A 232 -8.16 -3.51 -7.17
CA ILE A 232 -8.44 -2.11 -6.90
C ILE A 232 -9.94 -1.87 -6.92
N GLY A 233 -10.46 -1.13 -5.92
CA GLY A 233 -11.85 -0.65 -5.87
C GLY A 233 -12.04 0.63 -6.69
N LYS A 234 -13.21 0.79 -7.29
CA LYS A 234 -13.61 1.98 -8.05
C LYS A 234 -15.04 2.40 -7.68
N PRO A 235 -15.25 3.69 -7.32
CA PRO A 235 -14.26 4.75 -7.14
C PRO A 235 -13.35 4.49 -5.94
N LYS A 236 -12.21 5.23 -5.83
CA LYS A 236 -11.37 5.20 -4.62
C LYS A 236 -12.18 5.60 -3.39
N LEU A 237 -11.97 4.91 -2.27
CA LEU A 237 -12.61 5.22 -0.98
C LEU A 237 -11.75 6.15 -0.13
N PHE A 238 -10.44 6.18 -0.41
CA PHE A 238 -9.48 7.05 0.27
C PHE A 238 -8.58 7.72 -0.75
N ASN A 239 -8.22 8.96 -0.47
CA ASN A 239 -7.15 9.70 -1.14
C ASN A 239 -6.03 9.98 -0.14
N GLN A 240 -4.94 10.60 -0.59
CA GLN A 240 -3.80 10.96 0.24
C GLN A 240 -3.74 12.48 0.42
N LEU A 241 -3.42 12.97 1.62
CA LEU A 241 -3.35 14.40 1.92
C LEU A 241 -2.30 15.12 1.05
N SER A 242 -1.17 14.49 0.79
CA SER A 242 -0.12 15.03 -0.08
C SER A 242 -0.56 15.26 -1.53
N ALA A 243 -1.61 14.56 -1.99
CA ALA A 243 -2.17 14.78 -3.32
C ALA A 243 -2.85 16.15 -3.47
N PHE A 244 -3.17 16.83 -2.37
CA PHE A 244 -3.82 18.15 -2.36
C PHE A 244 -2.92 19.31 -1.93
N ASN A 245 -1.76 19.00 -1.29
CA ASN A 245 -0.83 20.04 -0.79
C ASN A 245 0.61 19.65 -1.15
N ASP A 246 1.20 20.34 -2.10
CA ASP A 246 2.62 20.21 -2.50
C ASP A 246 3.63 20.53 -1.37
N SER A 247 3.18 20.91 -0.17
CA SER A 247 4.05 21.42 0.90
C SER A 247 4.03 20.66 2.21
N SER A 248 3.17 19.65 2.39
CA SER A 248 3.16 18.86 3.63
C SER A 248 3.82 17.50 3.41
N SER A 249 5.04 17.42 3.90
CA SER A 249 5.90 16.24 3.88
C SER A 249 5.19 14.95 4.28
N SER A 250 5.21 13.98 3.40
CA SER A 250 5.00 12.57 3.72
C SER A 250 5.99 12.12 4.81
N LEU A 251 5.73 11.01 5.50
CA LEU A 251 6.68 10.34 6.42
C LEU A 251 8.07 10.12 5.77
N THR A 252 8.14 10.18 4.44
CA THR A 252 9.33 9.95 3.62
C THR A 252 10.06 11.22 3.20
N SER A 253 9.53 12.42 3.46
CA SER A 253 10.19 13.65 3.00
C SER A 253 11.25 14.13 3.99
N ASN A 254 12.48 14.24 3.46
CA ASN A 254 13.76 14.79 3.95
C ASN A 254 14.35 14.18 5.19
#